data_194f191ed77db9299e6c2a1a0453a707
#
_entry.id   194f191ed77db9299e6c2a1a0453a707
#
_cell.length_a   1.000
_cell.length_b   1.000
_cell.length_c   1.000
_cell.angle_alpha   90.00
_cell.angle_beta   90.00
_cell.angle_gamma   90.00
#
_symmetry.space_group_name_H-M   'P 1'
#
loop_
_entity.id
_entity.type
_entity.pdbx_description
1 polymer ?
#
loop_
_entity_poly.entity_id
_entity_poly.type
_entity_poly.pdbx_seq_one_letter_code
_entity_poly.pdbx_strand_id
1 'polypeptide(L)'
;MKVSLKDRTKALLYATKSYAKPVVEYILTFWRRALNREETVALLQDSVVYESQDAPIELPAYPIDESHSLSVNAFRSPEYMNTNCIDYETDYVWKLQRGGKIKQLSLCSSGSVLVNNKTLLDLDFGATSGYRDFPVKLRRLHFPLVIAPWSHLAKLGYFDFLFVMLAKFCLIEKALGSDVLAEAKLCYPILNTQFEREYLTKLGIRHDALVDTKSKTRITTDCVLLSNNQKCFGRVSPSNVALLRQRFLPPEPVTPQRRLLLLRKHTRRLSNQDEVIDLVSQYGFEVIPDSYRTVDEQIQLFRQAAVIVAPHGAALANLLWCSPGTQVIEFMNGSYSPPFFYYLSHLLGLRYDCLVDYSKGDSSHITHRTDDVHADTELLKRKLDNSFLNSSIGITY
;
A
#
# COMPACT_ATOMS: atom_id res chain seq x y z
N MET A 1 -35.45 35.44 -10.80
CA MET A 1 -34.93 34.62 -9.67
C MET A 1 -33.80 35.40 -8.98
N LYS A 2 -34.00 35.84 -7.73
CA LYS A 2 -32.99 36.61 -6.98
C LYS A 2 -32.00 35.59 -6.37
N VAL A 3 -30.79 35.58 -6.87
CA VAL A 3 -29.66 34.76 -6.28
C VAL A 3 -29.43 35.26 -4.85
N SER A 4 -29.43 34.35 -3.88
CA SER A 4 -29.33 34.72 -2.46
C SER A 4 -27.97 35.38 -2.17
N LEU A 5 -27.93 36.25 -1.18
CA LEU A 5 -26.70 36.92 -0.73
C LEU A 5 -25.61 35.88 -0.36
N LYS A 6 -26.04 34.75 0.18
CA LYS A 6 -25.18 33.62 0.59
C LYS A 6 -24.49 32.92 -0.60
N ASP A 7 -25.19 32.86 -1.75
CA ASP A 7 -24.64 32.26 -2.98
C ASP A 7 -23.68 33.22 -3.68
N ARG A 8 -23.96 34.53 -3.60
CA ARG A 8 -23.02 35.56 -4.10
C ARG A 8 -21.72 35.59 -3.29
N THR A 9 -21.81 35.44 -1.96
CA THR A 9 -20.63 35.40 -1.09
C THR A 9 -19.82 34.13 -1.32
N LYS A 10 -20.46 32.96 -1.55
CA LYS A 10 -19.80 31.74 -1.95
C LYS A 10 -19.12 31.86 -3.32
N ALA A 11 -19.78 32.40 -4.30
CA ALA A 11 -19.23 32.63 -5.64
C ALA A 11 -18.03 33.59 -5.60
N LEU A 12 -18.09 34.68 -4.79
CA LEU A 12 -16.98 35.59 -4.60
C LEU A 12 -15.79 34.93 -3.90
N LEU A 13 -16.03 34.09 -2.88
CA LEU A 13 -15.00 33.29 -2.18
C LEU A 13 -14.38 32.26 -3.11
N TYR A 14 -15.14 31.65 -4.02
CA TYR A 14 -14.61 30.73 -5.03
C TYR A 14 -13.79 31.48 -6.09
N ALA A 15 -14.25 32.64 -6.55
CA ALA A 15 -13.50 33.45 -7.50
C ALA A 15 -12.18 33.96 -6.90
N THR A 16 -12.20 34.53 -5.68
CA THR A 16 -10.99 35.00 -5.00
C THR A 16 -10.02 33.84 -4.72
N LYS A 17 -10.49 32.64 -4.34
CA LYS A 17 -9.66 31.45 -4.24
C LYS A 17 -9.05 31.05 -5.58
N SER A 18 -9.79 31.14 -6.67
CA SER A 18 -9.33 30.79 -8.01
C SER A 18 -8.23 31.71 -8.53
N TYR A 19 -8.34 33.03 -8.27
CA TYR A 19 -7.35 34.02 -8.72
C TYR A 19 -6.15 34.14 -7.78
N ALA A 20 -6.35 34.05 -6.47
CA ALA A 20 -5.24 34.10 -5.50
C ALA A 20 -4.41 32.81 -5.49
N LYS A 21 -4.99 31.69 -5.85
CA LYS A 21 -4.36 30.37 -5.84
C LYS A 21 -3.06 30.32 -6.66
N PRO A 22 -3.01 30.71 -7.95
CA PRO A 22 -1.77 30.67 -8.74
C PRO A 22 -0.67 31.59 -8.19
N VAL A 23 -1.04 32.76 -7.67
CA VAL A 23 -0.09 33.73 -7.10
C VAL A 23 0.50 33.17 -5.80
N VAL A 24 -0.34 32.62 -4.94
CA VAL A 24 0.11 31.98 -3.69
C VAL A 24 0.97 30.74 -3.99
N GLU A 25 0.58 29.94 -4.99
CA GLU A 25 1.37 28.80 -5.48
C GLU A 25 2.75 29.25 -5.98
N TYR A 26 2.80 30.29 -6.79
CA TYR A 26 4.05 30.84 -7.32
C TYR A 26 4.97 31.33 -6.20
N ILE A 27 4.44 32.11 -5.25
CA ILE A 27 5.19 32.62 -4.09
C ILE A 27 5.66 31.48 -3.20
N LEU A 28 4.81 30.50 -2.90
CA LEU A 28 5.17 29.35 -2.05
C LEU A 28 6.17 28.42 -2.75
N THR A 29 6.08 28.25 -4.07
CA THR A 29 7.04 27.49 -4.86
C THR A 29 8.41 28.15 -4.84
N PHE A 30 8.46 29.47 -4.91
CA PHE A 30 9.71 30.25 -4.83
C PHE A 30 10.38 30.13 -3.44
N TRP A 31 9.59 30.17 -2.35
CA TRP A 31 10.11 30.16 -0.98
C TRP A 31 10.31 28.74 -0.40
N ARG A 32 9.63 27.71 -0.95
CA ARG A 32 9.62 26.33 -0.43
C ARG A 32 9.76 25.33 -1.57
N ARG A 33 10.86 25.41 -2.27
CA ARG A 33 11.17 24.52 -3.39
C ARG A 33 11.13 23.05 -2.93
N ALA A 34 10.39 22.21 -3.66
CA ALA A 34 10.58 20.77 -3.59
C ALA A 34 11.90 20.40 -4.27
N LEU A 35 12.68 19.53 -3.63
CA LEU A 35 13.88 18.96 -4.22
C LEU A 35 13.48 17.95 -5.30
N ASN A 36 14.29 17.85 -6.36
CA ASN A 36 14.19 16.76 -7.32
C ASN A 36 14.86 15.49 -6.76
N ARG A 37 14.89 14.40 -7.56
CA ARG A 37 15.47 13.12 -7.13
C ARG A 37 16.95 13.24 -6.81
N GLU A 38 17.72 13.83 -7.70
CA GLU A 38 19.18 14.00 -7.54
C GLU A 38 19.53 14.85 -6.30
N GLU A 39 18.85 15.97 -6.14
CA GLU A 39 19.03 16.85 -4.97
C GLU A 39 18.65 16.17 -3.66
N THR A 40 17.58 15.35 -3.67
CA THR A 40 17.14 14.58 -2.49
C THR A 40 18.17 13.51 -2.15
N VAL A 41 18.61 12.71 -3.13
CA VAL A 41 19.62 11.68 -2.93
C VAL A 41 20.93 12.26 -2.43
N ALA A 42 21.43 13.35 -3.05
CA ALA A 42 22.67 14.02 -2.64
C ALA A 42 22.59 14.55 -1.20
N LEU A 43 21.41 15.03 -0.77
CA LEU A 43 21.22 15.49 0.61
C LEU A 43 21.19 14.34 1.61
N LEU A 44 20.64 13.19 1.22
CA LEU A 44 20.49 12.02 2.07
C LEU A 44 21.75 11.15 2.14
N GLN A 45 22.66 11.26 1.18
CA GLN A 45 23.81 10.38 1.03
C GLN A 45 24.68 10.26 2.30
N ASP A 46 24.97 11.38 2.97
CA ASP A 46 25.79 11.41 4.18
C ASP A 46 25.00 10.96 5.45
N SER A 47 23.73 10.63 5.29
CA SER A 47 22.80 10.30 6.39
C SER A 47 22.35 8.82 6.39
N VAL A 48 22.88 8.00 5.49
CA VAL A 48 22.59 6.57 5.41
C VAL A 48 23.12 5.86 6.65
N VAL A 49 22.25 5.11 7.33
CA VAL A 49 22.61 4.28 8.50
C VAL A 49 22.36 2.79 8.25
N TYR A 50 21.63 2.46 7.20
CA TYR A 50 21.38 1.09 6.76
C TYR A 50 21.02 1.09 5.28
N GLU A 51 21.47 0.04 4.58
CA GLU A 51 21.10 -0.24 3.19
C GLU A 51 20.89 -1.73 2.97
N SER A 52 19.99 -2.08 2.08
CA SER A 52 19.71 -3.45 1.67
C SER A 52 19.18 -3.46 0.24
N GLN A 53 19.65 -4.40 -0.56
CA GLN A 53 19.17 -4.60 -1.92
C GLN A 53 18.88 -6.06 -2.16
N ASP A 54 17.68 -6.35 -2.64
CA ASP A 54 17.29 -7.70 -3.03
C ASP A 54 17.85 -8.03 -4.43
N ALA A 55 18.15 -9.31 -4.64
CA ALA A 55 18.48 -9.81 -5.97
C ALA A 55 17.26 -9.70 -6.91
N PRO A 56 17.49 -9.49 -8.20
CA PRO A 56 16.40 -9.53 -9.19
C PRO A 56 15.66 -10.86 -9.14
N ILE A 57 14.36 -10.83 -9.39
CA ILE A 57 13.55 -12.04 -9.54
C ILE A 57 12.97 -12.15 -10.93
N GLU A 58 12.86 -13.36 -11.44
CA GLU A 58 12.13 -13.68 -12.66
C GLU A 58 10.69 -14.07 -12.32
N LEU A 59 9.74 -13.50 -13.03
CA LEU A 59 8.32 -13.86 -12.92
C LEU A 59 7.90 -14.63 -14.16
N PRO A 60 7.09 -15.70 -14.00
CA PRO A 60 6.38 -16.31 -15.11
C PRO A 60 5.46 -15.29 -15.79
N ALA A 61 4.95 -15.60 -16.97
CA ALA A 61 3.97 -14.77 -17.64
C ALA A 61 2.71 -14.59 -16.75
N TYR A 62 2.21 -13.37 -16.67
CA TYR A 62 0.98 -13.10 -15.92
C TYR A 62 -0.20 -13.82 -16.59
N PRO A 63 -1.01 -14.60 -15.86
CA PRO A 63 -2.00 -15.50 -16.45
C PRO A 63 -3.28 -14.76 -16.92
N ILE A 64 -3.12 -13.71 -17.69
CA ILE A 64 -4.20 -12.96 -18.36
C ILE A 64 -4.06 -13.15 -19.87
N ASP A 65 -5.18 -13.39 -20.56
CA ASP A 65 -5.22 -13.47 -21.99
C ASP A 65 -4.74 -12.17 -22.64
N GLU A 66 -3.60 -12.23 -23.33
CA GLU A 66 -2.98 -11.08 -23.99
C GLU A 66 -3.85 -10.46 -25.08
N SER A 67 -4.74 -11.24 -25.72
CA SER A 67 -5.65 -10.74 -26.75
C SER A 67 -6.63 -9.69 -26.19
N HIS A 68 -6.90 -9.75 -24.90
CA HIS A 68 -7.73 -8.78 -24.17
C HIS A 68 -6.89 -7.76 -23.38
N SER A 69 -5.58 -7.90 -23.39
CA SER A 69 -4.68 -7.08 -22.59
C SER A 69 -4.46 -5.66 -23.09
N LEU A 70 -4.93 -5.35 -24.30
CA LEU A 70 -4.63 -4.09 -25.00
C LEU A 70 -5.45 -2.88 -24.52
N SER A 71 -6.46 -3.10 -23.71
CA SER A 71 -7.24 -2.02 -23.13
C SER A 71 -6.70 -1.62 -21.76
N VAL A 72 -5.80 -0.87 -21.83
CA VAL A 72 -4.84 -0.55 -20.80
C VAL A 72 -5.33 0.47 -19.80
N ASN A 73 -5.43 0.08 -18.58
CA ASN A 73 -5.42 0.97 -17.42
C ASN A 73 -4.11 1.74 -17.30
N ALA A 74 -4.17 2.95 -16.77
CA ALA A 74 -3.00 3.80 -16.48
C ALA A 74 -1.96 3.16 -15.53
N PHE A 75 -2.29 2.00 -14.92
CA PHE A 75 -1.39 1.17 -14.13
C PHE A 75 -0.69 0.06 -14.93
N ARG A 76 -1.04 -0.07 -16.22
CA ARG A 76 -0.38 -0.94 -17.18
C ARG A 76 0.61 -0.13 -18.03
N SER A 77 1.59 0.51 -17.41
CA SER A 77 2.73 0.89 -18.23
C SER A 77 3.35 -0.41 -18.79
N PRO A 78 3.79 -0.43 -20.04
CA PRO A 78 4.50 -1.58 -20.61
C PRO A 78 5.64 -2.09 -19.70
N GLU A 79 6.25 -1.21 -18.93
CA GLU A 79 7.25 -1.49 -17.92
C GLU A 79 6.74 -2.41 -16.79
N TYR A 80 5.44 -2.36 -16.45
CA TYR A 80 4.85 -3.21 -15.41
C TYR A 80 4.45 -4.60 -15.89
N MET A 81 4.16 -4.75 -17.19
CA MET A 81 3.60 -5.98 -17.74
C MET A 81 4.64 -6.82 -18.50
N ASN A 82 5.67 -6.19 -19.05
CA ASN A 82 6.60 -6.84 -19.99
C ASN A 82 7.96 -7.20 -19.39
N THR A 83 8.19 -6.96 -18.10
CA THR A 83 9.44 -7.39 -17.47
C THR A 83 9.19 -8.71 -16.74
N ASN A 84 9.60 -9.81 -17.34
CA ASN A 84 9.74 -11.09 -16.65
C ASN A 84 10.82 -11.04 -15.55
N CYS A 85 11.58 -9.94 -15.48
CA CYS A 85 12.60 -9.71 -14.48
C CYS A 85 12.30 -8.43 -13.71
N ILE A 86 12.31 -8.49 -12.39
CA ILE A 86 12.12 -7.34 -11.50
C ILE A 86 13.45 -7.03 -10.84
N ASP A 87 14.00 -5.87 -11.17
CA ASP A 87 15.13 -5.28 -10.46
C ASP A 87 14.63 -4.43 -9.29
N TYR A 88 15.21 -4.65 -8.11
CA TYR A 88 14.89 -3.88 -6.92
C TYR A 88 15.87 -2.73 -6.73
N GLU A 89 15.35 -1.56 -6.42
CA GLU A 89 16.20 -0.48 -5.91
C GLU A 89 16.63 -0.80 -4.48
N THR A 90 17.74 -0.21 -4.07
CA THR A 90 18.25 -0.31 -2.70
C THR A 90 17.27 0.35 -1.72
N ASP A 91 16.89 -0.39 -0.70
CA ASP A 91 16.16 0.11 0.45
C ASP A 91 17.16 0.74 1.43
N TYR A 92 16.87 1.95 1.84
CA TYR A 92 17.69 2.71 2.76
C TYR A 92 16.94 3.07 4.04
N VAL A 93 17.69 3.20 5.13
CA VAL A 93 17.28 3.97 6.31
C VAL A 93 18.22 5.15 6.46
N TRP A 94 17.65 6.34 6.57
CA TRP A 94 18.39 7.58 6.78
C TRP A 94 18.13 8.15 8.17
N LYS A 95 19.20 8.67 8.79
CA LYS A 95 19.14 9.41 10.05
C LYS A 95 19.62 10.83 9.79
N LEU A 96 18.70 11.77 9.54
CA LEU A 96 19.04 13.17 9.39
C LEU A 96 19.07 13.85 10.74
N GLN A 97 20.17 14.49 11.06
CA GLN A 97 20.36 15.20 12.31
C GLN A 97 20.61 16.69 12.06
N ARG A 98 19.95 17.53 12.88
CA ARG A 98 20.18 18.97 12.84
C ARG A 98 21.63 19.27 13.25
N GLY A 99 22.33 20.02 12.43
CA GLY A 99 23.73 20.37 12.58
C GLY A 99 24.39 20.64 11.22
N GLY A 100 25.56 21.21 11.22
CA GLY A 100 26.30 21.45 9.98
C GLY A 100 25.47 22.17 8.90
N LYS A 101 25.25 21.50 7.77
CA LYS A 101 24.44 21.99 6.63
C LYS A 101 22.93 21.95 6.92
N ILE A 102 22.46 21.12 7.84
CA ILE A 102 21.05 20.96 8.21
C ILE A 102 20.71 21.89 9.38
N LYS A 103 20.20 23.07 9.10
CA LYS A 103 19.85 24.07 10.12
C LYS A 103 18.46 23.83 10.71
N GLN A 104 17.55 23.22 9.94
CA GLN A 104 16.17 23.01 10.34
C GLN A 104 15.63 21.73 9.73
N LEU A 105 14.96 20.94 10.59
CA LEU A 105 14.13 19.78 10.21
C LEU A 105 12.70 20.03 10.63
N SER A 106 11.76 19.78 9.73
CA SER A 106 10.31 19.91 10.04
C SER A 106 9.50 19.01 9.13
N LEU A 107 8.21 18.81 9.48
CA LEU A 107 7.27 18.02 8.71
C LEU A 107 6.08 18.89 8.25
N CYS A 108 5.59 18.61 7.05
CA CYS A 108 4.35 19.17 6.54
C CYS A 108 3.14 18.28 6.86
N SER A 109 1.95 18.73 6.49
CA SER A 109 0.69 18.01 6.80
C SER A 109 0.55 16.67 6.09
N SER A 110 1.21 16.46 4.96
CA SER A 110 1.29 15.16 4.29
C SER A 110 2.18 14.15 5.00
N GLY A 111 3.01 14.59 5.96
CA GLY A 111 4.06 13.79 6.57
C GLY A 111 5.43 13.93 5.88
N SER A 112 5.51 14.68 4.77
CA SER A 112 6.78 14.91 4.07
C SER A 112 7.77 15.68 4.96
N VAL A 113 9.02 15.32 4.85
CA VAL A 113 10.13 15.97 5.58
C VAL A 113 10.62 17.19 4.81
N LEU A 114 10.86 18.26 5.55
CA LEU A 114 11.51 19.47 5.04
C LEU A 114 12.87 19.62 5.71
N VAL A 115 13.88 19.83 4.88
CA VAL A 115 15.23 20.19 5.28
C VAL A 115 15.51 21.62 4.86
N ASN A 116 15.79 22.50 5.79
CA ASN A 116 16.01 23.94 5.53
C ASN A 116 14.88 24.58 4.69
N ASN A 117 13.62 24.23 4.99
CA ASN A 117 12.40 24.61 4.26
C ASN A 117 12.25 24.05 2.83
N LYS A 118 13.12 23.15 2.38
CA LYS A 118 12.99 22.42 1.11
C LYS A 118 12.37 21.06 1.37
N THR A 119 11.35 20.69 0.61
CA THR A 119 10.65 19.39 0.77
C THR A 119 11.45 18.30 0.07
N LEU A 120 11.72 17.21 0.78
CA LEU A 120 12.29 16.00 0.16
C LEU A 120 11.29 15.38 -0.82
N LEU A 121 11.82 14.83 -1.92
CA LEU A 121 11.05 13.99 -2.83
C LEU A 121 10.73 12.64 -2.15
N ASP A 122 9.53 12.12 -2.36
CA ASP A 122 9.21 10.72 -2.07
C ASP A 122 10.01 9.82 -3.03
N LEU A 123 11.00 9.12 -2.50
CA LEU A 123 11.87 8.28 -3.33
C LEU A 123 11.18 6.99 -3.79
N ASP A 124 10.09 6.58 -3.14
CA ASP A 124 9.33 5.40 -3.56
C ASP A 124 8.54 5.65 -4.86
N PHE A 125 7.87 6.81 -4.94
CA PHE A 125 6.91 7.09 -6.03
C PHE A 125 7.26 8.34 -6.85
N GLY A 126 8.39 8.98 -6.58
CA GLY A 126 8.81 10.17 -7.30
C GLY A 126 7.90 11.38 -7.12
N ALA A 127 7.08 11.38 -6.06
CA ALA A 127 6.11 12.44 -5.84
C ALA A 127 6.61 13.50 -4.85
N THR A 128 6.11 14.72 -4.98
CA THR A 128 6.29 15.79 -4.00
C THR A 128 4.94 16.20 -3.42
N SER A 129 4.94 16.58 -2.14
CA SER A 129 3.74 17.19 -1.58
C SER A 129 3.45 18.53 -2.27
N GLY A 130 2.19 18.71 -2.67
CA GLY A 130 1.74 19.96 -3.26
C GLY A 130 1.70 21.11 -2.24
N TYR A 131 1.61 22.33 -2.72
CA TYR A 131 1.53 23.57 -1.90
C TYR A 131 0.44 23.52 -0.81
N ARG A 132 -0.60 22.70 -0.97
CA ARG A 132 -1.67 22.50 0.04
C ARG A 132 -1.16 21.93 1.37
N ASP A 133 0.01 21.37 1.37
CA ASP A 133 0.66 20.80 2.56
C ASP A 133 1.36 21.85 3.43
N PHE A 134 1.34 23.13 3.04
CA PHE A 134 1.96 24.24 3.75
C PHE A 134 0.97 25.26 4.37
N PRO A 135 -0.06 24.84 5.10
CA PRO A 135 -0.92 25.79 5.79
C PRO A 135 -0.11 26.60 6.81
N VAL A 136 -0.50 27.84 7.01
CA VAL A 136 0.03 28.63 8.13
C VAL A 136 -0.38 27.93 9.43
N LYS A 137 0.61 27.35 10.12
CA LYS A 137 0.40 26.60 11.35
C LYS A 137 0.73 27.48 12.54
N LEU A 138 -0.27 27.76 13.36
CA LEU A 138 -0.16 28.66 14.53
C LEU A 138 0.55 28.00 15.71
N ARG A 139 0.36 26.70 15.90
CA ARG A 139 0.97 25.93 16.98
C ARG A 139 2.23 25.24 16.49
N ARG A 140 3.27 25.22 17.32
CA ARG A 140 4.52 24.49 17.06
C ARG A 140 4.69 23.40 18.09
N LEU A 141 5.09 22.21 17.64
CA LEU A 141 5.59 21.13 18.47
C LEU A 141 7.03 20.84 18.10
N HIS A 142 7.83 20.49 19.08
CA HIS A 142 9.22 20.08 18.87
C HIS A 142 9.45 18.74 19.55
N PHE A 143 10.12 17.82 18.84
CA PHE A 143 10.49 16.51 19.35
C PHE A 143 11.97 16.25 19.08
N PRO A 144 12.73 15.65 20.02
CA PRO A 144 14.13 15.32 19.80
C PRO A 144 14.32 14.32 18.66
N LEU A 145 13.47 13.31 18.58
CA LEU A 145 13.53 12.23 17.59
C LEU A 145 12.15 11.97 16.99
N VAL A 146 12.10 11.90 15.65
CA VAL A 146 10.89 11.63 14.89
C VAL A 146 11.15 10.52 13.89
N ILE A 147 10.19 9.60 13.73
CA ILE A 147 10.08 8.69 12.58
C ILE A 147 9.04 9.26 11.63
N ALA A 148 9.42 9.47 10.38
CA ALA A 148 8.57 10.01 9.33
C ALA A 148 8.49 9.01 8.15
N PRO A 149 7.59 8.01 8.21
CA PRO A 149 7.47 6.96 7.18
C PRO A 149 6.69 7.46 5.97
N TRP A 150 6.83 8.71 5.62
CA TRP A 150 6.01 9.34 4.59
C TRP A 150 6.14 8.63 3.24
N SER A 151 5.00 8.47 2.61
CA SER A 151 4.84 8.18 1.20
C SER A 151 3.56 8.84 0.70
N HIS A 152 3.53 9.26 -0.54
CA HIS A 152 2.35 9.93 -1.09
C HIS A 152 1.12 8.99 -1.17
N LEU A 153 1.34 7.68 -1.18
CA LEU A 153 0.29 6.65 -1.11
C LEU A 153 -0.17 6.29 0.30
N ALA A 154 0.48 6.78 1.34
CA ALA A 154 0.20 6.45 2.73
C ALA A 154 -1.24 6.74 3.21
N LYS A 155 -2.06 7.35 2.37
CA LYS A 155 -3.47 7.71 2.67
C LYS A 155 -4.49 6.73 2.09
N LEU A 156 -4.08 5.70 1.34
CA LEU A 156 -4.99 4.98 0.45
C LEU A 156 -5.64 3.73 1.06
N GLY A 157 -5.16 3.17 2.16
CA GLY A 157 -5.84 2.07 2.82
C GLY A 157 -4.95 0.95 3.35
N TYR A 158 -5.55 -0.24 3.55
CA TYR A 158 -4.92 -1.36 4.23
C TYR A 158 -3.66 -1.87 3.52
N PHE A 159 -3.72 -2.04 2.18
CA PHE A 159 -2.57 -2.49 1.39
C PHE A 159 -1.37 -1.54 1.53
N ASP A 160 -1.61 -0.23 1.36
CA ASP A 160 -0.55 0.77 1.44
C ASP A 160 0.01 0.90 2.85
N PHE A 161 -0.86 0.82 3.87
CA PHE A 161 -0.40 0.82 5.25
C PHE A 161 0.52 -0.37 5.52
N LEU A 162 0.13 -1.58 5.11
CA LEU A 162 0.87 -2.80 5.37
C LEU A 162 2.23 -2.80 4.65
N PHE A 163 2.23 -2.56 3.34
CA PHE A 163 3.42 -2.75 2.51
C PHE A 163 4.29 -1.50 2.35
N VAL A 164 3.74 -0.31 2.57
CA VAL A 164 4.53 0.91 2.44
C VAL A 164 4.92 1.44 3.82
N MET A 165 3.97 1.60 4.74
CA MET A 165 4.27 2.25 6.02
C MET A 165 4.77 1.28 7.08
N LEU A 166 4.07 0.16 7.29
CA LEU A 166 4.42 -0.80 8.31
C LEU A 166 5.79 -1.46 8.02
N ALA A 167 6.05 -1.76 6.75
CA ALA A 167 7.33 -2.28 6.31
C ALA A 167 8.49 -1.31 6.64
N LYS A 168 8.28 0.01 6.48
CA LYS A 168 9.29 1.02 6.86
C LYS A 168 9.58 1.05 8.35
N PHE A 169 8.55 0.88 9.20
CA PHE A 169 8.79 0.75 10.64
C PHE A 169 9.64 -0.49 10.96
N CYS A 170 9.32 -1.63 10.35
CA CYS A 170 10.10 -2.84 10.51
C CYS A 170 11.55 -2.68 9.99
N LEU A 171 11.74 -1.97 8.89
CA LEU A 171 13.07 -1.69 8.34
C LEU A 171 13.89 -0.77 9.26
N ILE A 172 13.27 0.26 9.83
CA ILE A 172 13.92 1.15 10.81
C ILE A 172 14.25 0.38 12.10
N GLU A 173 13.33 -0.47 12.58
CA GLU A 173 13.57 -1.37 13.74
C GLU A 173 14.77 -2.30 13.47
N LYS A 174 14.82 -2.91 12.28
CA LYS A 174 15.96 -3.77 11.87
C LYS A 174 17.28 -3.01 11.84
N ALA A 175 17.27 -1.78 11.34
CA ALA A 175 18.47 -0.96 11.19
C ALA A 175 19.03 -0.42 12.51
N LEU A 176 18.17 -0.08 13.47
CA LEU A 176 18.54 0.71 14.65
C LEU A 176 18.17 0.04 15.98
N GLY A 177 17.53 -1.13 15.95
CA GLY A 177 17.04 -1.84 17.14
C GLY A 177 15.61 -1.45 17.54
N SER A 178 14.99 -2.28 18.37
CA SER A 178 13.59 -2.12 18.81
C SER A 178 13.33 -0.84 19.61
N ASP A 179 14.32 -0.38 20.37
CA ASP A 179 14.18 0.78 21.27
C ASP A 179 13.86 2.07 20.53
N VAL A 180 14.29 2.18 19.26
CA VAL A 180 14.04 3.37 18.46
C VAL A 180 12.55 3.65 18.23
N LEU A 181 11.72 2.61 18.15
CA LEU A 181 10.26 2.75 18.00
C LEU A 181 9.59 3.25 19.29
N ALA A 182 10.16 2.90 20.46
CA ALA A 182 9.66 3.32 21.75
C ALA A 182 10.06 4.78 22.08
N GLU A 183 11.23 5.22 21.64
CA GLU A 183 11.80 6.54 21.92
C GLU A 183 11.28 7.64 20.99
N ALA A 184 11.05 7.32 19.71
CA ALA A 184 10.68 8.29 18.71
C ALA A 184 9.19 8.67 18.76
N LYS A 185 8.87 9.89 18.28
CA LYS A 185 7.50 10.25 17.88
C LYS A 185 7.25 9.86 16.44
N LEU A 186 6.18 9.13 16.17
CA LEU A 186 5.78 8.72 14.83
C LEU A 186 4.88 9.80 14.23
N CYS A 187 5.40 10.49 13.22
CA CYS A 187 4.77 11.67 12.65
C CYS A 187 4.36 11.43 11.18
N TYR A 188 3.07 11.19 10.96
CA TYR A 188 2.49 10.96 9.63
C TYR A 188 0.99 11.29 9.60
N PRO A 189 0.32 11.31 8.42
CA PRO A 189 -1.13 11.47 8.33
C PRO A 189 -1.85 10.22 8.85
N ILE A 190 -2.19 10.17 10.13
CA ILE A 190 -2.81 9.01 10.80
C ILE A 190 -4.11 8.62 10.09
N LEU A 191 -4.31 7.32 9.85
CA LEU A 191 -5.50 6.78 9.17
C LEU A 191 -6.71 6.71 10.10
N ASN A 192 -6.50 6.59 11.42
CA ASN A 192 -7.51 6.40 12.45
C ASN A 192 -8.30 5.08 12.27
N THR A 193 -7.67 4.07 11.67
CA THR A 193 -8.26 2.76 11.50
C THR A 193 -7.90 1.82 12.65
N GLN A 194 -8.68 0.76 12.83
CA GLN A 194 -8.41 -0.21 13.88
C GLN A 194 -7.19 -1.08 13.55
N PHE A 195 -7.04 -1.52 12.29
CA PHE A 195 -5.84 -2.28 11.88
C PHE A 195 -4.54 -1.48 12.11
N GLU A 196 -4.55 -0.17 11.85
CA GLU A 196 -3.40 0.69 12.14
C GLU A 196 -3.03 0.62 13.62
N ARG A 197 -4.00 0.82 14.52
CA ARG A 197 -3.77 0.76 15.97
C ARG A 197 -3.25 -0.61 16.41
N GLU A 198 -3.82 -1.69 15.90
CA GLU A 198 -3.43 -3.05 16.25
C GLU A 198 -2.01 -3.39 15.81
N TYR A 199 -1.63 -3.07 14.57
CA TYR A 199 -0.26 -3.28 14.09
C TYR A 199 0.75 -2.44 14.85
N LEU A 200 0.47 -1.18 15.14
CA LEU A 200 1.36 -0.32 15.90
C LEU A 200 1.52 -0.81 17.34
N THR A 201 0.45 -1.29 17.96
CA THR A 201 0.50 -1.93 19.29
C THR A 201 1.39 -3.17 19.26
N LYS A 202 1.29 -4.01 18.22
CA LYS A 202 2.15 -5.19 18.04
C LYS A 202 3.62 -4.84 17.85
N LEU A 203 3.93 -3.67 17.29
CA LEU A 203 5.29 -3.12 17.23
C LEU A 203 5.78 -2.55 18.56
N GLY A 204 4.95 -2.54 19.60
CA GLY A 204 5.28 -1.92 20.89
C GLY A 204 5.16 -0.40 20.89
N ILE A 205 4.54 0.18 19.86
CA ILE A 205 4.39 1.63 19.75
C ILE A 205 3.23 2.09 20.61
N ARG A 206 3.52 3.01 21.53
CA ARG A 206 2.52 3.59 22.41
C ARG A 206 1.64 4.60 21.65
N HIS A 207 0.37 4.67 22.00
CA HIS A 207 -0.57 5.60 21.37
C HIS A 207 -0.14 7.08 21.50
N ASP A 208 0.49 7.46 22.61
CA ASP A 208 0.99 8.82 22.85
C ASP A 208 2.27 9.14 22.04
N ALA A 209 2.88 8.14 21.39
CA ALA A 209 3.98 8.34 20.45
C ALA A 209 3.49 8.81 19.07
N LEU A 210 2.19 8.63 18.74
CA LEU A 210 1.62 9.00 17.46
C LEU A 210 1.30 10.50 17.39
N VAL A 211 1.71 11.14 16.32
CA VAL A 211 1.46 12.57 16.08
C VAL A 211 0.88 12.75 14.67
N ASP A 212 -0.40 13.12 14.60
CA ASP A 212 -1.08 13.36 13.32
C ASP A 212 -0.57 14.64 12.66
N THR A 213 0.10 14.49 11.53
CA THR A 213 0.62 15.62 10.76
C THR A 213 -0.49 16.44 10.07
N LYS A 214 -1.71 15.88 9.87
CA LYS A 214 -2.87 16.62 9.33
C LYS A 214 -3.34 17.74 10.25
N SER A 215 -2.94 17.73 11.51
CA SER A 215 -3.25 18.78 12.48
C SER A 215 -2.69 20.14 12.04
N LYS A 216 -3.30 21.24 12.51
CA LYS A 216 -2.81 22.61 12.26
C LYS A 216 -1.54 22.96 13.05
N THR A 217 -0.68 21.98 13.29
CA THR A 217 0.52 22.09 14.13
C THR A 217 1.77 21.90 13.25
N ARG A 218 2.73 22.81 13.37
CA ARG A 218 4.05 22.64 12.74
C ARG A 218 4.91 21.74 13.63
N ILE A 219 5.37 20.63 13.07
CA ILE A 219 6.27 19.70 13.75
C ILE A 219 7.69 20.04 13.34
N THR A 220 8.57 20.24 14.34
CA THR A 220 10.02 20.41 14.17
C THR A 220 10.75 19.36 14.98
N THR A 221 11.96 18.99 14.56
CA THR A 221 12.74 17.95 15.24
C THR A 221 14.23 18.22 15.16
N ASP A 222 15.00 17.61 16.08
CA ASP A 222 16.45 17.60 16.02
C ASP A 222 16.97 16.43 15.17
N CYS A 223 16.22 15.30 15.15
CA CYS A 223 16.58 14.14 14.36
C CYS A 223 15.33 13.55 13.72
N VAL A 224 15.42 13.19 12.42
CA VAL A 224 14.36 12.46 11.72
C VAL A 224 14.92 11.19 11.09
N LEU A 225 14.20 10.09 11.30
CA LEU A 225 14.43 8.81 10.66
C LEU A 225 13.42 8.64 9.52
N LEU A 226 13.92 8.27 8.36
CA LEU A 226 13.11 7.95 7.18
C LEU A 226 13.64 6.68 6.53
N SER A 227 12.80 6.07 5.69
CA SER A 227 13.23 5.00 4.79
C SER A 227 12.43 5.04 3.50
N ASN A 228 12.97 4.47 2.44
CA ASN A 228 12.23 4.01 1.27
C ASN A 228 12.08 2.49 1.35
N ASN A 229 11.17 1.94 0.57
CA ASN A 229 11.00 0.48 0.48
C ASN A 229 10.36 0.04 -0.85
N GLN A 230 10.19 0.94 -1.79
CA GLN A 230 9.60 0.62 -3.09
C GLN A 230 9.97 1.64 -4.14
N LYS A 231 10.23 1.16 -5.34
CA LYS A 231 10.26 2.00 -6.55
C LYS A 231 8.98 1.85 -7.36
N CYS A 232 8.35 0.69 -7.30
CA CYS A 232 7.23 0.34 -8.14
C CYS A 232 5.98 0.10 -7.31
N PHE A 233 4.89 0.75 -7.70
CA PHE A 233 3.58 0.55 -7.08
C PHE A 233 3.21 -0.95 -7.04
N GLY A 234 2.95 -1.47 -5.83
CA GLY A 234 2.50 -2.84 -5.64
C GLY A 234 3.57 -3.94 -5.72
N ARG A 235 4.84 -3.60 -5.91
CA ARG A 235 5.98 -4.55 -5.92
C ARG A 235 6.83 -4.35 -4.67
N VAL A 236 6.43 -5.00 -3.60
CA VAL A 236 7.16 -4.99 -2.33
C VAL A 236 8.42 -5.84 -2.47
N SER A 237 9.56 -5.39 -1.97
CA SER A 237 10.80 -6.17 -2.01
C SER A 237 10.69 -7.46 -1.20
N PRO A 238 11.35 -8.56 -1.61
CA PRO A 238 11.35 -9.82 -0.86
C PRO A 238 11.79 -9.65 0.59
N SER A 239 12.81 -8.84 0.85
CA SER A 239 13.31 -8.55 2.19
C SER A 239 12.25 -7.88 3.08
N ASN A 240 11.46 -6.94 2.54
CA ASN A 240 10.36 -6.31 3.28
C ASN A 240 9.22 -7.29 3.57
N VAL A 241 8.89 -8.17 2.61
CA VAL A 241 7.94 -9.27 2.83
C VAL A 241 8.42 -10.18 3.96
N ALA A 242 9.69 -10.57 3.94
CA ALA A 242 10.29 -11.41 4.97
C ALA A 242 10.27 -10.73 6.35
N LEU A 243 10.62 -9.44 6.43
CA LEU A 243 10.57 -8.66 7.68
C LEU A 243 9.15 -8.61 8.29
N LEU A 244 8.13 -8.32 7.46
CA LEU A 244 6.75 -8.31 7.92
C LEU A 244 6.32 -9.69 8.43
N ARG A 245 6.64 -10.76 7.71
CA ARG A 245 6.33 -12.13 8.12
C ARG A 245 7.04 -12.49 9.43
N GLN A 246 8.34 -12.20 9.53
CA GLN A 246 9.13 -12.45 10.74
C GLN A 246 8.56 -11.73 11.96
N ARG A 247 8.05 -10.50 11.75
CA ARG A 247 7.59 -9.65 12.86
C ARG A 247 6.18 -9.98 13.35
N PHE A 248 5.31 -10.47 12.46
CA PHE A 248 3.88 -10.61 12.76
C PHE A 248 3.34 -12.03 12.68
N LEU A 249 3.99 -12.96 11.97
CA LEU A 249 3.55 -14.34 11.97
C LEU A 249 3.88 -15.02 13.29
N PRO A 250 2.91 -15.71 13.90
CA PRO A 250 3.18 -16.59 15.03
C PRO A 250 4.15 -17.72 14.60
N PRO A 251 5.10 -18.11 15.47
CA PRO A 251 6.14 -19.10 15.14
C PRO A 251 5.60 -20.54 15.02
N GLU A 252 4.42 -20.83 15.59
CA GLU A 252 3.88 -22.18 15.58
C GLU A 252 3.51 -22.59 14.15
N PRO A 253 3.90 -23.78 13.69
CA PRO A 253 3.54 -24.27 12.37
C PRO A 253 2.04 -24.51 12.27
N VAL A 254 1.47 -24.24 11.09
CA VAL A 254 0.07 -24.52 10.78
C VAL A 254 -0.01 -25.31 9.49
N THR A 255 -0.80 -26.36 9.48
CA THR A 255 -1.17 -27.07 8.26
C THR A 255 -2.37 -26.39 7.61
N PRO A 256 -2.24 -25.79 6.42
CA PRO A 256 -3.34 -25.15 5.74
C PRO A 256 -4.39 -26.16 5.31
N GLN A 257 -5.64 -25.94 5.72
CA GLN A 257 -6.76 -26.85 5.39
C GLN A 257 -8.03 -26.13 4.97
N ARG A 258 -8.16 -24.85 5.34
CA ARG A 258 -9.38 -24.07 5.10
C ARG A 258 -9.48 -23.63 3.65
N ARG A 259 -10.68 -23.63 3.13
CA ARG A 259 -11.03 -23.13 1.80
C ARG A 259 -11.91 -21.90 1.97
N LEU A 260 -11.45 -20.75 1.50
CA LEU A 260 -12.07 -19.48 1.81
C LEU A 260 -12.62 -18.81 0.56
N LEU A 261 -13.90 -18.45 0.56
CA LEU A 261 -14.47 -17.48 -0.37
C LEU A 261 -14.58 -16.14 0.34
N LEU A 262 -13.75 -15.16 -0.04
CA LEU A 262 -13.83 -13.81 0.50
C LEU A 262 -14.88 -13.01 -0.28
N LEU A 263 -15.80 -12.36 0.43
CA LEU A 263 -16.80 -11.50 -0.19
C LEU A 263 -16.42 -10.02 -0.06
N ARG A 264 -17.01 -9.18 -0.90
CA ARG A 264 -16.91 -7.72 -0.83
C ARG A 264 -18.28 -7.08 -0.72
N LYS A 265 -18.36 -6.00 0.08
CA LYS A 265 -19.64 -5.35 0.40
C LYS A 265 -19.94 -4.13 -0.47
N HIS A 266 -18.92 -3.36 -0.89
CA HIS A 266 -19.14 -2.03 -1.47
C HIS A 266 -18.82 -1.95 -2.97
N THR A 267 -17.63 -2.34 -3.38
CA THR A 267 -17.16 -2.23 -4.76
C THR A 267 -16.49 -3.52 -5.20
N ARG A 268 -16.50 -3.82 -6.50
CA ARG A 268 -15.95 -5.05 -7.05
C ARG A 268 -16.54 -6.29 -6.38
N ARG A 269 -17.86 -6.27 -6.13
CA ARG A 269 -18.59 -7.43 -5.62
C ARG A 269 -18.76 -8.45 -6.74
N LEU A 270 -19.04 -9.68 -6.39
CA LEU A 270 -19.54 -10.65 -7.35
C LEU A 270 -20.99 -10.33 -7.69
N SER A 271 -21.30 -10.06 -8.96
CA SER A 271 -22.67 -9.75 -9.41
C SER A 271 -23.58 -10.98 -9.38
N ASN A 272 -22.99 -12.17 -9.53
CA ASN A 272 -23.65 -13.47 -9.38
C ASN A 272 -23.16 -14.21 -8.12
N GLN A 273 -23.08 -13.50 -7.00
CA GLN A 273 -22.52 -14.00 -5.73
C GLN A 273 -23.16 -15.31 -5.27
N ASP A 274 -24.47 -15.44 -5.35
CA ASP A 274 -25.19 -16.63 -4.88
C ASP A 274 -24.83 -17.88 -5.69
N GLU A 275 -24.70 -17.77 -7.00
CA GLU A 275 -24.23 -18.86 -7.87
C GLU A 275 -22.80 -19.32 -7.50
N VAL A 276 -21.92 -18.34 -7.19
CA VAL A 276 -20.55 -18.65 -6.75
C VAL A 276 -20.56 -19.35 -5.40
N ILE A 277 -21.37 -18.88 -4.45
CA ILE A 277 -21.52 -19.51 -3.13
C ILE A 277 -22.04 -20.94 -3.26
N ASP A 278 -23.08 -21.17 -4.07
CA ASP A 278 -23.65 -22.49 -4.30
C ASP A 278 -22.62 -23.46 -4.91
N LEU A 279 -21.84 -22.97 -5.88
CA LEU A 279 -20.78 -23.76 -6.49
C LEU A 279 -19.70 -24.12 -5.47
N VAL A 280 -19.09 -23.13 -4.79
CA VAL A 280 -17.95 -23.40 -3.90
C VAL A 280 -18.33 -24.15 -2.63
N SER A 281 -19.61 -24.09 -2.23
CA SER A 281 -20.13 -24.86 -1.11
C SER A 281 -19.98 -26.38 -1.34
N GLN A 282 -20.10 -26.84 -2.61
CA GLN A 282 -19.89 -28.24 -2.99
C GLN A 282 -18.44 -28.70 -2.78
N TYR A 283 -17.52 -27.75 -2.73
CA TYR A 283 -16.10 -27.98 -2.45
C TYR A 283 -15.70 -27.70 -0.99
N GLY A 284 -16.67 -27.47 -0.11
CA GLY A 284 -16.46 -27.24 1.32
C GLY A 284 -15.78 -25.90 1.64
N PHE A 285 -16.07 -24.85 0.88
CA PHE A 285 -15.60 -23.52 1.18
C PHE A 285 -16.39 -22.87 2.31
N GLU A 286 -15.67 -22.11 3.10
CA GLU A 286 -16.20 -21.18 4.09
C GLU A 286 -16.41 -19.81 3.43
N VAL A 287 -17.63 -19.27 3.51
CA VAL A 287 -17.95 -17.93 3.03
C VAL A 287 -17.53 -16.91 4.08
N ILE A 288 -16.61 -16.04 3.73
CA ILE A 288 -16.04 -15.02 4.61
C ILE A 288 -16.62 -13.64 4.23
N PRO A 289 -17.58 -13.13 5.01
CA PRO A 289 -18.21 -11.85 4.72
C PRO A 289 -17.20 -10.69 4.90
N ASP A 290 -17.44 -9.59 4.17
CA ASP A 290 -16.70 -8.33 4.33
C ASP A 290 -17.14 -7.64 5.63
N SER A 291 -16.61 -8.11 6.73
CA SER A 291 -16.82 -7.61 8.08
C SER A 291 -15.47 -7.38 8.77
N TYR A 292 -15.50 -6.51 9.78
CA TYR A 292 -14.30 -6.25 10.57
C TYR A 292 -13.78 -7.55 11.21
N ARG A 293 -12.46 -7.71 11.17
CA ARG A 293 -11.65 -8.72 11.89
C ARG A 293 -10.42 -8.05 12.44
N THR A 294 -10.02 -8.44 13.64
CA THR A 294 -8.74 -8.02 14.21
C THR A 294 -7.58 -8.48 13.33
N VAL A 295 -6.43 -7.85 13.50
CA VAL A 295 -5.20 -8.26 12.78
C VAL A 295 -4.86 -9.72 13.08
N ASP A 296 -5.00 -10.16 14.34
CA ASP A 296 -4.74 -11.56 14.71
C ASP A 296 -5.70 -12.54 14.04
N GLU A 297 -6.99 -12.21 14.00
CA GLU A 297 -7.98 -13.03 13.30
C GLU A 297 -7.68 -13.10 11.78
N GLN A 298 -7.27 -12.00 11.16
CA GLN A 298 -6.87 -11.99 9.76
C GLN A 298 -5.62 -12.86 9.52
N ILE A 299 -4.59 -12.71 10.34
CA ILE A 299 -3.37 -13.54 10.27
C ILE A 299 -3.73 -15.01 10.41
N GLN A 300 -4.52 -15.38 11.43
CA GLN A 300 -4.92 -16.78 11.64
C GLN A 300 -5.77 -17.33 10.49
N LEU A 301 -6.71 -16.55 9.97
CA LEU A 301 -7.55 -16.93 8.85
C LEU A 301 -6.71 -17.29 7.62
N PHE A 302 -5.79 -16.42 7.23
CA PHE A 302 -5.01 -16.60 6.00
C PHE A 302 -3.91 -17.66 6.13
N ARG A 303 -3.24 -17.79 7.28
CA ARG A 303 -2.23 -18.82 7.50
C ARG A 303 -2.79 -20.24 7.50
N GLN A 304 -4.10 -20.40 7.81
CA GLN A 304 -4.81 -21.67 7.77
C GLN A 304 -5.41 -22.00 6.40
N ALA A 305 -5.36 -21.07 5.44
CA ALA A 305 -5.99 -21.23 4.15
C ALA A 305 -5.18 -22.15 3.23
N ALA A 306 -5.81 -23.20 2.71
CA ALA A 306 -5.30 -24.03 1.62
C ALA A 306 -5.71 -23.47 0.25
N VAL A 307 -6.93 -22.91 0.17
CA VAL A 307 -7.47 -22.31 -1.05
C VAL A 307 -8.16 -20.99 -0.71
N ILE A 308 -7.92 -19.96 -1.48
CA ILE A 308 -8.58 -18.66 -1.38
C ILE A 308 -9.17 -18.30 -2.73
N VAL A 309 -10.47 -18.02 -2.76
CA VAL A 309 -11.22 -17.46 -3.89
C VAL A 309 -11.71 -16.09 -3.49
N ALA A 310 -11.40 -15.04 -4.26
CA ALA A 310 -11.74 -13.67 -3.86
C ALA A 310 -11.84 -12.70 -5.04
N PRO A 311 -12.73 -11.71 -5.00
CA PRO A 311 -12.62 -10.53 -5.86
C PRO A 311 -11.40 -9.69 -5.50
N HIS A 312 -10.80 -9.06 -6.52
CA HIS A 312 -9.66 -8.16 -6.35
C HIS A 312 -9.91 -7.08 -5.27
N GLY A 313 -9.00 -6.96 -4.32
CA GLY A 313 -9.11 -5.94 -3.30
C GLY A 313 -8.10 -6.02 -2.16
N ALA A 314 -8.10 -4.99 -1.33
CA ALA A 314 -7.11 -4.82 -0.26
C ALA A 314 -7.09 -5.97 0.76
N ALA A 315 -8.17 -6.75 0.91
CA ALA A 315 -8.19 -7.95 1.75
C ALA A 315 -7.16 -9.00 1.32
N LEU A 316 -6.87 -9.08 0.00
CA LEU A 316 -5.83 -9.97 -0.53
C LEU A 316 -4.40 -9.57 -0.13
N ALA A 317 -4.19 -8.39 0.46
CA ALA A 317 -2.91 -8.07 1.10
C ALA A 317 -2.55 -9.08 2.20
N ASN A 318 -3.55 -9.72 2.82
CA ASN A 318 -3.37 -10.79 3.80
C ASN A 318 -2.81 -12.09 3.23
N LEU A 319 -2.68 -12.24 1.89
CA LEU A 319 -1.88 -13.32 1.29
C LEU A 319 -0.47 -13.36 1.87
N LEU A 320 0.02 -12.23 2.37
CA LEU A 320 1.27 -12.12 3.12
C LEU A 320 1.39 -13.18 4.24
N TRP A 321 0.28 -13.60 4.81
CA TRP A 321 0.24 -14.55 5.94
C TRP A 321 0.07 -16.02 5.51
N CYS A 322 -0.18 -16.28 4.23
CA CYS A 322 -0.37 -17.63 3.72
C CYS A 322 0.91 -18.48 3.77
N SER A 323 0.73 -19.77 3.82
CA SER A 323 1.81 -20.75 3.67
C SER A 323 2.11 -21.01 2.19
N PRO A 324 3.36 -21.34 1.82
CA PRO A 324 3.67 -21.76 0.46
C PRO A 324 2.74 -22.90 -0.01
N GLY A 325 2.38 -22.89 -1.29
CA GLY A 325 1.46 -23.87 -1.88
C GLY A 325 -0.03 -23.55 -1.73
N THR A 326 -0.43 -22.54 -0.94
CA THR A 326 -1.80 -22.06 -0.91
C THR A 326 -2.25 -21.67 -2.33
N GLN A 327 -3.43 -22.16 -2.76
CA GLN A 327 -4.03 -21.80 -4.04
C GLN A 327 -4.80 -20.48 -3.91
N VAL A 328 -4.57 -19.57 -4.84
CA VAL A 328 -5.29 -18.30 -4.95
C VAL A 328 -6.01 -18.23 -6.28
N ILE A 329 -7.30 -17.93 -6.28
CA ILE A 329 -8.09 -17.65 -7.48
C ILE A 329 -8.71 -16.26 -7.31
N GLU A 330 -8.24 -15.31 -8.09
CA GLU A 330 -8.65 -13.92 -8.00
C GLU A 330 -9.63 -13.54 -9.11
N PHE A 331 -10.78 -12.95 -8.75
CA PHE A 331 -11.70 -12.36 -9.72
C PHE A 331 -11.36 -10.90 -9.98
N MET A 332 -11.26 -10.52 -11.24
CA MET A 332 -10.99 -9.16 -11.67
C MET A 332 -11.94 -8.70 -12.78
N ASN A 333 -12.18 -7.40 -12.87
CA ASN A 333 -12.84 -6.85 -14.05
C ASN A 333 -11.78 -6.46 -15.11
N GLY A 334 -12.13 -6.55 -16.40
CA GLY A 334 -11.23 -6.28 -17.51
C GLY A 334 -10.69 -4.85 -17.55
N SER A 335 -11.38 -3.91 -16.91
CA SER A 335 -10.94 -2.51 -16.80
C SER A 335 -9.93 -2.27 -15.68
N TYR A 336 -9.76 -3.22 -14.75
CA TYR A 336 -8.84 -3.09 -13.63
C TYR A 336 -8.32 -4.45 -13.15
N SER A 337 -7.21 -4.88 -13.72
CA SER A 337 -6.58 -6.17 -13.42
C SER A 337 -5.08 -6.02 -13.12
N PRO A 338 -4.71 -5.30 -12.03
CA PRO A 338 -3.30 -5.09 -11.69
C PRO A 338 -2.66 -6.37 -11.14
N PRO A 339 -1.35 -6.61 -11.40
CA PRO A 339 -0.66 -7.84 -11.04
C PRO A 339 -0.17 -7.88 -9.58
N PHE A 340 -0.74 -7.11 -8.66
CA PHE A 340 -0.24 -6.97 -7.29
C PHE A 340 -0.22 -8.29 -6.53
N PHE A 341 -1.31 -9.05 -6.60
CA PHE A 341 -1.43 -10.29 -5.84
C PHE A 341 -0.85 -11.49 -6.59
N TYR A 342 -0.75 -11.45 -7.92
CA TYR A 342 0.08 -12.37 -8.68
C TYR A 342 1.55 -12.26 -8.25
N TYR A 343 2.09 -11.05 -8.22
CA TYR A 343 3.44 -10.78 -7.77
C TYR A 343 3.68 -11.25 -6.33
N LEU A 344 2.79 -10.87 -5.40
CA LEU A 344 2.89 -11.28 -4.00
C LEU A 344 2.79 -12.81 -3.84
N SER A 345 1.92 -13.46 -4.60
CA SER A 345 1.77 -14.91 -4.61
C SER A 345 3.05 -15.59 -5.07
N HIS A 346 3.69 -15.08 -6.12
CA HIS A 346 4.97 -15.61 -6.59
C HIS A 346 6.06 -15.51 -5.51
N LEU A 347 6.21 -14.34 -4.86
CA LEU A 347 7.18 -14.16 -3.77
C LEU A 347 6.99 -15.15 -2.61
N LEU A 348 5.76 -15.54 -2.36
CA LEU A 348 5.38 -16.39 -1.23
C LEU A 348 5.30 -17.88 -1.61
N GLY A 349 5.56 -18.23 -2.87
CA GLY A 349 5.42 -19.61 -3.34
C GLY A 349 3.97 -20.11 -3.34
N LEU A 350 3.00 -19.20 -3.54
CA LEU A 350 1.60 -19.55 -3.68
C LEU A 350 1.29 -19.92 -5.12
N ARG A 351 0.28 -20.76 -5.35
CA ARG A 351 -0.25 -21.05 -6.67
C ARG A 351 -1.32 -20.02 -7.01
N TYR A 352 -1.13 -19.26 -8.07
CA TYR A 352 -2.00 -18.16 -8.43
C TYR A 352 -2.69 -18.38 -9.76
N ASP A 353 -3.99 -18.11 -9.77
CA ASP A 353 -4.86 -18.04 -10.94
C ASP A 353 -5.71 -16.78 -10.89
N CYS A 354 -6.15 -16.30 -12.04
CA CYS A 354 -7.15 -15.23 -12.11
C CYS A 354 -8.27 -15.56 -13.10
N LEU A 355 -9.41 -14.95 -12.86
CA LEU A 355 -10.61 -14.99 -13.67
C LEU A 355 -11.01 -13.54 -13.96
N VAL A 356 -10.92 -13.13 -15.23
CA VAL A 356 -11.18 -11.74 -15.63
C VAL A 356 -12.52 -11.65 -16.34
N ASP A 357 -13.38 -10.79 -15.82
CA ASP A 357 -14.67 -10.46 -16.44
C ASP A 357 -14.47 -9.37 -17.51
N TYR A 358 -14.56 -9.76 -18.79
CA TYR A 358 -14.49 -8.87 -19.92
C TYR A 358 -15.88 -8.44 -20.46
N SER A 359 -16.97 -8.81 -19.79
CA SER A 359 -18.35 -8.60 -20.28
C SER A 359 -18.73 -7.13 -20.47
N LYS A 360 -18.07 -6.23 -19.75
CA LYS A 360 -18.33 -4.77 -19.82
C LYS A 360 -17.48 -4.04 -20.86
N GLY A 361 -16.80 -4.80 -21.71
CA GLY A 361 -15.97 -4.26 -22.79
C GLY A 361 -14.71 -3.56 -22.26
N ASP A 362 -13.94 -3.12 -23.25
CA ASP A 362 -12.66 -2.50 -23.08
C ASP A 362 -12.82 -0.99 -22.86
N SER A 363 -13.26 -0.55 -21.69
CA SER A 363 -13.29 0.88 -21.40
C SER A 363 -11.96 1.32 -20.75
N SER A 364 -11.18 2.07 -21.53
CA SER A 364 -9.94 2.74 -21.07
C SER A 364 -10.13 3.76 -19.93
N HIS A 365 -11.33 3.83 -19.36
CA HIS A 365 -11.66 4.79 -18.32
C HIS A 365 -11.41 4.23 -16.91
N ILE A 366 -10.54 4.89 -16.16
CA ILE A 366 -10.27 4.66 -14.72
C ILE A 366 -11.56 4.60 -13.87
N THR A 367 -12.66 5.15 -14.38
CA THR A 367 -13.98 5.16 -13.71
C THR A 367 -14.53 3.77 -13.41
N HIS A 368 -14.18 2.75 -14.21
CA HIS A 368 -14.71 1.38 -14.07
C HIS A 368 -13.89 0.46 -13.14
N ARG A 369 -12.82 0.96 -12.52
CA ARG A 369 -12.01 0.17 -11.57
C ARG A 369 -12.76 -0.32 -10.34
N THR A 370 -13.94 0.21 -10.08
CA THR A 370 -14.80 -0.10 -8.92
C THR A 370 -16.00 -0.96 -9.27
N ASP A 371 -16.17 -1.31 -10.56
CA ASP A 371 -17.30 -2.08 -11.03
C ASP A 371 -17.32 -3.49 -10.46
N ASP A 372 -18.54 -4.00 -10.29
CA ASP A 372 -18.77 -5.37 -9.85
C ASP A 372 -18.34 -6.34 -10.97
N VAL A 373 -17.92 -7.54 -10.56
CA VAL A 373 -17.37 -8.59 -11.41
C VAL A 373 -18.38 -9.71 -11.58
N HIS A 374 -18.63 -10.15 -12.80
CA HIS A 374 -19.37 -11.39 -13.05
C HIS A 374 -18.38 -12.56 -13.08
N ALA A 375 -18.58 -13.53 -12.19
CA ALA A 375 -17.72 -14.71 -12.13
C ALA A 375 -18.20 -15.77 -13.15
N ASP A 376 -17.29 -16.19 -14.03
CA ASP A 376 -17.51 -17.39 -14.86
C ASP A 376 -17.46 -18.64 -13.95
N THR A 377 -18.63 -19.15 -13.57
CA THR A 377 -18.75 -20.30 -12.65
C THR A 377 -18.27 -21.61 -13.28
N GLU A 378 -18.39 -21.78 -14.60
CA GLU A 378 -17.87 -22.95 -15.32
C GLU A 378 -16.35 -22.97 -15.33
N LEU A 379 -15.73 -21.82 -15.58
CA LEU A 379 -14.27 -21.69 -15.52
C LEU A 379 -13.77 -21.85 -14.09
N LEU A 380 -14.45 -21.26 -13.12
CA LEU A 380 -14.12 -21.45 -11.69
C LEU A 380 -14.17 -22.95 -11.31
N LYS A 381 -15.24 -23.64 -11.70
CA LYS A 381 -15.39 -25.07 -11.45
C LYS A 381 -14.21 -25.88 -12.00
N ARG A 382 -13.85 -25.65 -13.29
CA ARG A 382 -12.69 -26.32 -13.91
C ARG A 382 -11.39 -26.07 -13.15
N LYS A 383 -11.16 -24.83 -12.68
CA LYS A 383 -9.96 -24.52 -11.90
C LYS A 383 -9.95 -25.21 -10.54
N LEU A 384 -11.10 -25.29 -9.89
CA LEU A 384 -11.24 -26.02 -8.62
C LEU A 384 -11.02 -27.53 -8.82
N ASP A 385 -11.67 -28.14 -9.82
CA ASP A 385 -11.50 -29.58 -10.14
C ASP A 385 -10.01 -29.91 -10.38
N ASN A 386 -9.32 -29.12 -11.18
CA ASN A 386 -7.90 -29.31 -11.43
C ASN A 386 -7.04 -29.17 -10.17
N SER A 387 -7.38 -28.23 -9.30
CA SER A 387 -6.65 -28.02 -8.04
C SER A 387 -6.78 -29.22 -7.08
N PHE A 388 -7.95 -29.85 -7.04
CA PHE A 388 -8.21 -30.99 -6.15
C PHE A 388 -7.74 -32.33 -6.73
N LEU A 389 -7.80 -32.51 -8.05
CA LEU A 389 -7.25 -33.70 -8.72
C LEU A 389 -5.72 -33.78 -8.51
N ASN A 390 -5.01 -32.67 -8.69
CA ASN A 390 -3.55 -32.62 -8.49
C ASN A 390 -3.15 -32.85 -7.02
N SER A 391 -3.97 -32.43 -6.08
CA SER A 391 -3.74 -32.69 -4.65
C SER A 391 -3.90 -34.18 -4.29
N SER A 392 -4.74 -34.90 -5.00
CA SER A 392 -4.97 -36.35 -4.78
C SER A 392 -3.90 -37.24 -5.39
N ILE A 393 -3.12 -36.73 -6.36
CA ILE A 393 -2.09 -37.49 -7.10
C ILE A 393 -0.67 -37.29 -6.49
N GLY A 394 -0.51 -36.42 -5.48
CA GLY A 394 0.76 -36.26 -4.76
C GLY A 394 1.91 -35.68 -5.62
N ILE A 395 1.62 -34.99 -6.73
CA ILE A 395 2.63 -34.33 -7.53
C ILE A 395 3.01 -33.02 -6.85
N THR A 396 4.10 -33.03 -6.11
CA THR A 396 4.83 -31.85 -5.66
C THR A 396 5.65 -31.33 -6.84
N TYR A 397 5.38 -30.14 -7.32
CA TYR A 397 6.19 -29.43 -8.31
C TYR A 397 7.29 -28.64 -7.62
#